data_fe217cfe0858d745d6ef0c6661239316
#
_entry.id   fe217cfe0858d745d6ef0c6661239316
#
_cell.length_a   1.000
_cell.length_b   1.000
_cell.length_c   1.000
_cell.angle_alpha   90.00
_cell.angle_beta   90.00
_cell.angle_gamma   90.00
#
_symmetry.space_group_name_H-M   'P 1'
#
loop_
_entity.id
_entity.type
_entity.pdbx_description
1 polymer ?
#
loop_
_entity_poly.entity_id
_entity_poly.type
_entity_poly.pdbx_seq_one_letter_code
_entity_poly.pdbx_strand_id
1 'polypeptide(L)'
;PWEVLPHIGEIIMELGAGLSEEEYKKVGRNIWIHKSVQMPPTSCIIGPAIICPQAEIRHGAFIRGNVIIGAGAVVGNSTELKNVILFDRVQVPHYNYVGDSILGYKAHMGAASLTSNVKSDKTLVKVHAEDGDIETGLKKFGAMIGDRVEVGCSSVLNPGTVIGKRSNIYPLSSVRGCVDENSIYKKQGEIVEKRGVQEIE
;
A
#
# COMPACT_ATOMS: atom_id res chain seq x y z
N PRO A 1 -13.49 -4.06 -0.43
CA PRO A 1 -12.57 -2.95 -0.02
C PRO A 1 -12.01 -2.17 -1.19
N TRP A 2 -11.79 -2.78 -2.37
CA TRP A 2 -11.26 -2.10 -3.56
C TRP A 2 -12.17 -1.02 -4.14
N GLU A 3 -13.45 -1.03 -3.82
CA GLU A 3 -14.43 0.00 -4.20
C GLU A 3 -14.06 1.40 -3.71
N VAL A 4 -13.22 1.49 -2.67
CA VAL A 4 -12.68 2.75 -2.13
C VAL A 4 -11.65 3.40 -3.09
N LEU A 5 -10.95 2.61 -3.91
CA LEU A 5 -9.84 3.10 -4.73
C LEU A 5 -10.19 4.30 -5.63
N PRO A 6 -11.35 4.35 -6.31
CA PRO A 6 -11.74 5.52 -7.10
C PRO A 6 -12.00 6.77 -6.27
N HIS A 7 -12.29 6.61 -4.97
CA HIS A 7 -12.75 7.68 -4.08
C HIS A 7 -11.67 8.19 -3.13
N ILE A 8 -10.45 7.65 -3.15
CA ILE A 8 -9.37 8.07 -2.23
C ILE A 8 -9.15 9.58 -2.27
N GLY A 9 -9.17 10.18 -3.46
CA GLY A 9 -9.01 11.63 -3.59
C GLY A 9 -10.10 12.44 -2.90
N GLU A 10 -11.35 12.04 -3.02
CA GLU A 10 -12.51 12.67 -2.38
C GLU A 10 -12.43 12.52 -0.85
N ILE A 11 -12.10 11.31 -0.38
CA ILE A 11 -11.89 11.02 1.05
C ILE A 11 -10.79 11.90 1.64
N ILE A 12 -9.68 12.08 0.94
CA ILE A 12 -8.60 12.95 1.39
C ILE A 12 -9.07 14.40 1.51
N MET A 13 -9.87 14.88 0.57
CA MET A 13 -10.40 16.25 0.62
C MET A 13 -11.33 16.46 1.80
N GLU A 14 -12.20 15.49 2.07
CA GLU A 14 -13.14 15.53 3.20
C GLU A 14 -12.38 15.48 4.54
N LEU A 15 -11.51 14.46 4.72
CA LEU A 15 -10.71 14.33 5.93
C LEU A 15 -9.80 15.55 6.14
N GLY A 16 -9.12 16.00 5.09
CA GLY A 16 -8.20 17.11 5.14
C GLY A 16 -8.85 18.43 5.57
N ALA A 17 -10.11 18.67 5.18
CA ALA A 17 -10.87 19.84 5.58
C ALA A 17 -11.17 19.86 7.09
N GLY A 18 -11.22 18.69 7.75
CA GLY A 18 -11.46 18.55 9.19
C GLY A 18 -10.19 18.47 10.04
N LEU A 19 -8.99 18.46 9.46
CA LEU A 19 -7.75 18.37 10.23
C LEU A 19 -7.42 19.68 10.93
N SER A 20 -7.00 19.58 12.20
CA SER A 20 -6.61 20.73 13.02
C SER A 20 -5.34 21.40 12.48
N GLU A 21 -5.37 22.72 12.29
CA GLU A 21 -4.18 23.51 11.97
C GLU A 21 -3.15 23.56 13.11
N GLU A 22 -3.55 23.21 14.33
CA GLU A 22 -2.63 23.05 15.45
C GLU A 22 -1.73 21.82 15.29
N GLU A 23 -2.20 20.78 14.63
CA GLU A 23 -1.49 19.51 14.44
C GLU A 23 -0.91 19.38 13.03
N TYR A 24 -1.60 19.88 12.02
CA TYR A 24 -1.22 19.72 10.61
C TYR A 24 -0.83 21.04 9.95
N LYS A 25 0.13 20.96 9.05
CA LYS A 25 0.48 22.03 8.11
C LYS A 25 -0.15 21.73 6.76
N LYS A 26 -0.88 22.70 6.19
CA LYS A 26 -1.30 22.64 4.80
C LYS A 26 -0.18 23.14 3.91
N VAL A 27 0.40 22.26 3.10
CA VAL A 27 1.53 22.56 2.22
C VAL A 27 1.08 22.46 0.78
N GLY A 28 1.13 23.57 0.05
CA GLY A 28 0.69 23.59 -1.34
C GLY A 28 -0.80 23.29 -1.51
N ARG A 29 -1.15 22.69 -2.68
CA ARG A 29 -2.56 22.42 -3.01
C ARG A 29 -2.98 21.04 -2.49
N ASN A 30 -3.88 21.01 -1.49
CA ASN A 30 -4.49 19.78 -0.96
C ASN A 30 -3.47 18.78 -0.38
N ILE A 31 -2.49 19.28 0.36
CA ILE A 31 -1.50 18.45 1.04
C ILE A 31 -1.51 18.83 2.52
N TRP A 32 -1.79 17.87 3.38
CA TRP A 32 -1.79 18.01 4.84
C TRP A 32 -0.71 17.12 5.45
N ILE A 33 0.22 17.73 6.15
CA ILE A 33 1.35 17.03 6.77
C ILE A 33 1.34 17.32 8.27
N HIS A 34 1.29 16.26 9.08
CA HIS A 34 1.39 16.41 10.52
C HIS A 34 2.72 17.06 10.92
N LYS A 35 2.70 17.94 11.93
CA LYS A 35 3.87 18.77 12.34
C LYS A 35 5.07 17.96 12.82
N SER A 36 4.86 16.69 13.26
CA SER A 36 5.96 15.79 13.63
C SER A 36 6.74 15.23 12.45
N VAL A 37 6.23 15.37 11.23
CA VAL A 37 6.84 14.77 10.04
C VAL A 37 7.85 15.74 9.43
N GLN A 38 9.06 15.24 9.17
CA GLN A 38 10.08 15.97 8.44
C GLN A 38 10.15 15.49 7.00
N MET A 39 10.03 16.42 6.05
CA MET A 39 10.12 16.13 4.63
C MET A 39 11.55 16.39 4.14
N PRO A 40 12.27 15.37 3.67
CA PRO A 40 13.57 15.58 3.04
C PRO A 40 13.42 16.47 1.80
N PRO A 41 14.36 17.40 1.53
CA PRO A 41 14.30 18.29 0.36
C PRO A 41 14.36 17.55 -0.98
N THR A 42 14.73 16.28 -0.95
CA THR A 42 14.83 15.38 -2.09
C THR A 42 13.60 14.53 -2.33
N SER A 43 12.60 14.61 -1.45
CA SER A 43 11.29 13.99 -1.68
C SER A 43 10.40 14.90 -2.51
N CYS A 44 9.49 14.30 -3.28
CA CYS A 44 8.50 15.03 -4.07
C CYS A 44 7.09 14.58 -3.68
N ILE A 45 6.22 15.56 -3.43
CA ILE A 45 4.83 15.29 -3.10
C ILE A 45 3.89 16.09 -4.00
N ILE A 46 2.93 15.41 -4.60
CA ILE A 46 1.83 15.96 -5.37
C ILE A 46 0.54 15.64 -4.62
N GLY A 47 -0.31 16.63 -4.40
CA GLY A 47 -1.61 16.41 -3.73
C GLY A 47 -2.68 15.80 -4.66
N PRO A 48 -3.83 15.39 -4.09
CA PRO A 48 -4.15 15.45 -2.67
C PRO A 48 -3.41 14.38 -1.85
N ALA A 49 -3.00 14.72 -0.64
CA ALA A 49 -2.33 13.79 0.26
C ALA A 49 -2.50 14.17 1.75
N ILE A 50 -2.56 13.15 2.61
CA ILE A 50 -2.47 13.30 4.07
C ILE A 50 -1.29 12.47 4.56
N ILE A 51 -0.40 13.09 5.34
CA ILE A 51 0.71 12.41 6.01
C ILE A 51 0.49 12.53 7.51
N CYS A 52 0.20 11.40 8.15
CA CYS A 52 -0.18 11.29 9.55
C CYS A 52 1.01 11.39 10.51
N PRO A 53 0.75 11.49 11.84
CA PRO A 53 1.80 11.67 12.85
C PRO A 53 2.92 10.62 12.76
N GLN A 54 4.15 11.05 13.03
CA GLN A 54 5.33 10.19 13.12
C GLN A 54 5.63 9.36 11.86
N ALA A 55 4.97 9.64 10.73
CA ALA A 55 5.34 9.01 9.47
C ALA A 55 6.76 9.44 9.07
N GLU A 56 7.55 8.50 8.60
CA GLU A 56 8.92 8.70 8.14
C GLU A 56 8.96 8.75 6.61
N ILE A 57 9.27 9.93 6.06
CA ILE A 57 9.47 10.09 4.61
C ILE A 57 10.97 10.20 4.36
N ARG A 58 11.50 9.31 3.54
CA ARG A 58 12.93 9.26 3.26
C ARG A 58 13.31 9.95 1.96
N HIS A 59 14.61 10.11 1.77
CA HIS A 59 15.23 10.65 0.56
C HIS A 59 14.68 9.99 -0.71
N GLY A 60 14.33 10.77 -1.70
CA GLY A 60 13.90 10.29 -3.02
C GLY A 60 12.48 9.67 -3.06
N ALA A 61 11.71 9.76 -1.98
CA ALA A 61 10.31 9.32 -2.00
C ALA A 61 9.48 10.18 -2.97
N PHE A 62 8.64 9.55 -3.80
CA PHE A 62 7.75 10.20 -4.73
C PHE A 62 6.28 9.88 -4.44
N ILE A 63 5.55 10.85 -3.89
CA ILE A 63 4.13 10.73 -3.53
C ILE A 63 3.31 11.43 -4.62
N ARG A 64 2.60 10.64 -5.47
CA ARG A 64 1.93 11.11 -6.70
C ARG A 64 0.45 11.43 -6.57
N GLY A 65 -0.01 11.73 -5.39
CA GLY A 65 -1.41 12.12 -5.17
C GLY A 65 -2.38 10.97 -4.95
N ASN A 66 -3.52 11.33 -4.36
CA ASN A 66 -4.49 10.42 -3.79
C ASN A 66 -3.83 9.47 -2.79
N VAL A 67 -3.05 10.00 -1.83
CA VAL A 67 -2.27 9.17 -0.90
C VAL A 67 -2.56 9.54 0.54
N ILE A 68 -2.90 8.54 1.35
CA ILE A 68 -2.94 8.63 2.81
C ILE A 68 -1.80 7.78 3.37
N ILE A 69 -0.95 8.41 4.18
CA ILE A 69 0.15 7.74 4.88
C ILE A 69 -0.18 7.74 6.35
N GLY A 70 -0.47 6.57 6.91
CA GLY A 70 -0.85 6.36 8.30
C GLY A 70 0.24 6.70 9.32
N ALA A 71 -0.14 6.76 10.57
CA ALA A 71 0.76 7.12 11.65
C ALA A 71 1.94 6.12 11.78
N GLY A 72 3.16 6.65 11.91
CA GLY A 72 4.37 5.83 12.04
C GLY A 72 4.70 4.97 10.80
N ALA A 73 4.05 5.21 9.66
CA ALA A 73 4.38 4.50 8.43
C ALA A 73 5.70 5.02 7.84
N VAL A 74 6.41 4.15 7.12
CA VAL A 74 7.70 4.45 6.49
C VAL A 74 7.56 4.41 4.98
N VAL A 75 7.85 5.54 4.32
CA VAL A 75 7.97 5.64 2.85
C VAL A 75 9.44 5.91 2.53
N GLY A 76 10.10 4.90 2.01
CA GLY A 76 11.54 4.90 1.94
C GLY A 76 12.14 5.45 0.66
N ASN A 77 13.43 5.20 0.51
CA ASN A 77 14.20 5.69 -0.63
C ASN A 77 13.63 5.22 -1.96
N SER A 78 13.42 6.16 -2.87
CA SER A 78 12.94 5.90 -4.24
C SER A 78 11.66 5.06 -4.30
N THR A 79 10.82 5.19 -3.29
CA THR A 79 9.49 4.57 -3.27
C THR A 79 8.49 5.53 -3.92
N GLU A 80 7.72 5.00 -4.87
CA GLU A 80 6.63 5.74 -5.52
C GLU A 80 5.28 5.26 -5.00
N LEU A 81 4.43 6.21 -4.57
CA LEU A 81 3.05 5.98 -4.14
C LEU A 81 2.07 6.72 -5.04
N LYS A 82 1.03 6.05 -5.52
CA LYS A 82 -0.01 6.65 -6.35
C LYS A 82 -1.37 6.01 -6.09
N ASN A 83 -2.34 6.80 -5.62
CA ASN A 83 -3.69 6.34 -5.32
C ASN A 83 -3.68 5.18 -4.29
N VAL A 84 -3.21 5.46 -3.07
CA VAL A 84 -2.85 4.47 -2.04
C VAL A 84 -3.31 4.90 -0.66
N ILE A 85 -3.77 3.94 0.12
CA ILE A 85 -3.92 4.07 1.57
C ILE A 85 -2.90 3.16 2.24
N LEU A 86 -1.94 3.74 2.94
CA LEU A 86 -1.10 3.03 3.89
C LEU A 86 -1.68 3.23 5.29
N PHE A 87 -2.08 2.14 5.94
CA PHE A 87 -2.48 2.19 7.34
C PHE A 87 -1.28 2.41 8.25
N ASP A 88 -1.53 2.53 9.56
CA ASP A 88 -0.48 2.84 10.51
C ASP A 88 0.64 1.80 10.52
N ARG A 89 1.88 2.30 10.69
CA ARG A 89 3.11 1.51 10.76
C ARG A 89 3.39 0.63 9.54
N VAL A 90 2.76 0.89 8.40
CA VAL A 90 3.12 0.25 7.13
C VAL A 90 4.54 0.65 6.73
N GLN A 91 5.28 -0.29 6.18
CA GLN A 91 6.63 -0.03 5.70
C GLN A 91 6.78 -0.37 4.21
N VAL A 92 7.13 0.65 3.43
CA VAL A 92 7.51 0.55 2.01
C VAL A 92 8.87 1.23 1.81
N PRO A 93 9.95 0.61 2.36
CA PRO A 93 11.16 1.34 2.72
C PRO A 93 12.16 1.53 1.58
N HIS A 94 12.09 0.75 0.50
CA HIS A 94 13.17 0.73 -0.51
C HIS A 94 12.68 0.37 -1.90
N TYR A 95 12.75 1.32 -2.85
CA TYR A 95 12.51 1.09 -4.28
C TYR A 95 11.17 0.40 -4.57
N ASN A 96 10.15 0.71 -3.78
CA ASN A 96 8.83 0.11 -3.97
C ASN A 96 8.01 0.95 -4.96
N TYR A 97 7.18 0.30 -5.78
CA TYR A 97 6.07 0.95 -6.45
C TYR A 97 4.76 0.45 -5.84
N VAL A 98 3.96 1.36 -5.30
CA VAL A 98 2.65 1.02 -4.75
C VAL A 98 1.61 1.89 -5.44
N GLY A 99 0.80 1.28 -6.27
CA GLY A 99 -0.24 1.95 -7.04
C GLY A 99 -1.61 1.31 -6.90
N ASP A 100 -2.65 2.13 -6.74
CA ASP A 100 -4.06 1.70 -6.68
C ASP A 100 -4.25 0.54 -5.68
N SER A 101 -3.77 0.72 -4.44
CA SER A 101 -3.64 -0.33 -3.43
C SER A 101 -3.97 0.15 -2.04
N ILE A 102 -4.29 -0.79 -1.15
CA ILE A 102 -4.49 -0.54 0.28
C ILE A 102 -3.61 -1.52 1.06
N LEU A 103 -2.80 -1.00 1.99
CA LEU A 103 -1.92 -1.78 2.85
C LEU A 103 -2.39 -1.65 4.29
N GLY A 104 -2.68 -2.77 4.92
CA GLY A 104 -3.16 -2.88 6.30
C GLY A 104 -2.08 -2.58 7.34
N TYR A 105 -2.49 -2.51 8.59
CA TYR A 105 -1.66 -2.17 9.73
C TYR A 105 -0.38 -3.03 9.81
N LYS A 106 0.77 -2.38 9.96
CA LYS A 106 2.09 -3.04 10.03
C LYS A 106 2.43 -3.93 8.83
N ALA A 107 1.79 -3.78 7.67
CA ALA A 107 2.23 -4.48 6.47
C ALA A 107 3.59 -3.96 6.01
N HIS A 108 4.42 -4.86 5.52
CA HIS A 108 5.77 -4.54 5.05
C HIS A 108 6.00 -5.07 3.63
N MET A 109 6.56 -4.24 2.79
CA MET A 109 7.00 -4.61 1.44
C MET A 109 8.53 -4.56 1.37
N GLY A 110 9.15 -5.70 1.17
CA GLY A 110 10.60 -5.82 1.00
C GLY A 110 11.12 -5.01 -0.19
N ALA A 111 12.42 -4.79 -0.22
CA ALA A 111 13.06 -3.96 -1.24
C ALA A 111 12.71 -4.40 -2.67
N ALA A 112 12.41 -3.44 -3.55
CA ALA A 112 12.05 -3.64 -4.94
C ALA A 112 10.78 -4.49 -5.18
N SER A 113 9.99 -4.78 -4.14
CA SER A 113 8.66 -5.37 -4.35
C SER A 113 7.67 -4.29 -4.82
N LEU A 114 6.69 -4.70 -5.63
CA LEU A 114 5.78 -3.74 -6.25
C LEU A 114 4.37 -4.30 -6.44
N THR A 115 3.38 -3.38 -6.55
CA THR A 115 2.03 -3.70 -6.97
C THR A 115 1.85 -3.33 -8.44
N SER A 116 1.71 -4.33 -9.33
CA SER A 116 1.29 -4.08 -10.70
C SER A 116 -0.20 -3.76 -10.72
N ASN A 117 -0.59 -2.60 -11.24
CA ASN A 117 -1.96 -2.11 -11.11
C ASN A 117 -2.76 -2.10 -12.42
N VAL A 118 -2.15 -2.47 -13.54
CA VAL A 118 -2.79 -2.49 -14.86
C VAL A 118 -2.49 -3.81 -15.56
N LYS A 119 -3.52 -4.47 -16.07
CA LYS A 119 -3.35 -5.67 -16.91
C LYS A 119 -2.74 -5.31 -18.27
N SER A 120 -1.91 -6.18 -18.82
CA SER A 120 -1.25 -5.96 -20.11
C SER A 120 -2.26 -5.84 -21.28
N ASP A 121 -3.37 -6.58 -21.21
CA ASP A 121 -4.46 -6.57 -22.18
C ASP A 121 -5.41 -5.36 -22.02
N LYS A 122 -5.19 -4.50 -21.00
CA LYS A 122 -6.00 -3.30 -20.69
C LYS A 122 -7.48 -3.60 -20.36
N THR A 123 -7.85 -4.84 -20.10
CA THR A 123 -9.19 -5.21 -19.64
C THR A 123 -9.38 -4.84 -18.15
N LEU A 124 -10.62 -4.93 -17.65
CA LEU A 124 -10.91 -4.69 -16.25
C LEU A 124 -10.24 -5.74 -15.36
N VAL A 125 -9.82 -5.30 -14.18
CA VAL A 125 -9.19 -6.17 -13.19
C VAL A 125 -10.26 -7.02 -12.51
N LYS A 126 -9.98 -8.31 -12.34
CA LYS A 126 -10.77 -9.23 -11.55
C LYS A 126 -9.97 -9.69 -10.34
N VAL A 127 -10.64 -10.00 -9.26
CA VAL A 127 -10.07 -10.73 -8.14
C VAL A 127 -10.33 -12.21 -8.35
N HIS A 128 -9.26 -13.00 -8.44
CA HIS A 128 -9.35 -14.45 -8.57
C HIS A 128 -9.44 -15.07 -7.18
N ALA A 129 -10.67 -15.34 -6.74
CA ALA A 129 -10.96 -16.00 -5.47
C ALA A 129 -11.17 -17.50 -5.67
N GLU A 130 -11.18 -18.28 -4.58
CA GLU A 130 -11.36 -19.74 -4.61
C GLU A 130 -12.70 -20.14 -5.24
N ASP A 131 -13.77 -19.39 -4.90
CA ASP A 131 -15.13 -19.64 -5.42
C ASP A 131 -15.38 -19.03 -6.80
N GLY A 132 -14.35 -18.48 -7.46
CA GLY A 132 -14.43 -17.90 -8.79
C GLY A 132 -14.00 -16.44 -8.87
N ASP A 133 -14.07 -15.90 -10.08
CA ASP A 133 -13.66 -14.52 -10.37
C ASP A 133 -14.69 -13.50 -9.85
N ILE A 134 -14.21 -12.46 -9.16
CA ILE A 134 -15.01 -11.32 -8.72
C ILE A 134 -14.71 -10.14 -9.65
N GLU A 135 -15.73 -9.65 -10.34
CA GLU A 135 -15.64 -8.46 -11.18
C GLU A 135 -15.50 -7.21 -10.32
N THR A 136 -14.45 -6.42 -10.54
CA THR A 136 -14.21 -5.20 -9.76
C THR A 136 -14.72 -3.94 -10.42
N GLY A 137 -14.96 -3.95 -11.71
CA GLY A 137 -15.28 -2.76 -12.50
C GLY A 137 -14.09 -1.79 -12.68
N LEU A 138 -12.93 -2.11 -12.12
CA LEU A 138 -11.77 -1.23 -12.10
C LEU A 138 -10.78 -1.55 -13.23
N LYS A 139 -10.31 -0.51 -13.91
CA LYS A 139 -9.21 -0.62 -14.89
C LYS A 139 -7.84 -0.61 -14.22
N LYS A 140 -7.74 -0.05 -13.02
CA LYS A 140 -6.52 0.02 -12.22
C LYS A 140 -6.82 -0.48 -10.82
N PHE A 141 -6.12 -1.52 -10.44
CA PHE A 141 -6.16 -2.11 -9.11
C PHE A 141 -4.88 -2.91 -8.89
N GLY A 142 -4.06 -2.49 -7.94
CA GLY A 142 -2.83 -3.18 -7.56
C GLY A 142 -3.10 -4.33 -6.62
N ALA A 143 -3.06 -4.08 -5.30
CA ALA A 143 -3.28 -5.11 -4.30
C ALA A 143 -4.03 -4.59 -3.06
N MET A 144 -4.76 -5.50 -2.40
CA MET A 144 -5.23 -5.37 -1.03
C MET A 144 -4.34 -6.24 -0.14
N ILE A 145 -3.59 -5.62 0.75
CA ILE A 145 -2.64 -6.30 1.62
C ILE A 145 -3.16 -6.19 3.06
N GLY A 146 -3.41 -7.33 3.69
CA GLY A 146 -3.92 -7.39 5.07
C GLY A 146 -2.89 -6.96 6.11
N ASP A 147 -3.35 -6.87 7.36
CA ASP A 147 -2.49 -6.48 8.48
C ASP A 147 -1.33 -7.45 8.69
N ARG A 148 -0.15 -6.91 9.02
CA ARG A 148 1.05 -7.68 9.37
C ARG A 148 1.47 -8.68 8.27
N VAL A 149 1.20 -8.35 7.03
CA VAL A 149 1.71 -9.12 5.88
C VAL A 149 3.16 -8.73 5.61
N GLU A 150 3.98 -9.72 5.33
CA GLU A 150 5.37 -9.55 4.92
C GLU A 150 5.54 -9.94 3.45
N VAL A 151 5.85 -8.99 2.60
CA VAL A 151 6.14 -9.23 1.18
C VAL A 151 7.64 -9.27 0.96
N GLY A 152 8.16 -10.40 0.52
CA GLY A 152 9.59 -10.58 0.25
C GLY A 152 10.12 -9.70 -0.88
N CYS A 153 11.42 -9.43 -0.84
CA CYS A 153 12.10 -8.57 -1.82
C CYS A 153 11.86 -9.01 -3.26
N SER A 154 11.79 -8.03 -4.17
CA SER A 154 11.63 -8.23 -5.61
C SER A 154 10.39 -9.05 -6.01
N SER A 155 9.37 -9.07 -5.17
CA SER A 155 8.09 -9.71 -5.48
C SER A 155 7.17 -8.78 -6.25
N VAL A 156 6.39 -9.35 -7.16
CA VAL A 156 5.37 -8.64 -7.94
C VAL A 156 3.99 -9.11 -7.51
N LEU A 157 3.18 -8.20 -7.00
CA LEU A 157 1.77 -8.44 -6.76
C LEU A 157 1.00 -8.03 -8.02
N ASN A 158 0.46 -9.02 -8.75
CA ASN A 158 -0.26 -8.78 -9.99
C ASN A 158 -1.60 -8.06 -9.74
N PRO A 159 -2.18 -7.40 -10.76
CA PRO A 159 -3.42 -6.67 -10.60
C PRO A 159 -4.54 -7.52 -9.98
N GLY A 160 -5.18 -6.99 -8.93
CA GLY A 160 -6.25 -7.68 -8.22
C GLY A 160 -5.79 -8.71 -7.18
N THR A 161 -4.51 -8.69 -6.80
CA THR A 161 -4.00 -9.56 -5.71
C THR A 161 -4.60 -9.13 -4.36
N VAL A 162 -5.08 -10.10 -3.59
CA VAL A 162 -5.56 -9.91 -2.22
C VAL A 162 -4.79 -10.85 -1.30
N ILE A 163 -4.17 -10.30 -0.26
CA ILE A 163 -3.37 -11.06 0.70
C ILE A 163 -3.97 -10.93 2.09
N GLY A 164 -4.38 -12.05 2.65
CA GLY A 164 -4.91 -12.16 4.00
C GLY A 164 -3.87 -11.80 5.08
N LYS A 165 -4.36 -11.33 6.23
CA LYS A 165 -3.53 -10.86 7.34
C LYS A 165 -2.52 -11.92 7.82
N ARG A 166 -1.37 -11.44 8.32
CA ARG A 166 -0.30 -12.28 8.91
C ARG A 166 0.30 -13.31 7.94
N SER A 167 0.19 -13.08 6.64
CA SER A 167 0.77 -13.95 5.62
C SER A 167 2.15 -13.46 5.18
N ASN A 168 2.96 -14.38 4.70
CA ASN A 168 4.29 -14.10 4.17
C ASN A 168 4.36 -14.48 2.69
N ILE A 169 4.89 -13.58 1.89
CA ILE A 169 5.22 -13.83 0.48
C ILE A 169 6.73 -13.99 0.38
N TYR A 170 7.19 -15.11 -0.15
CA TYR A 170 8.63 -15.33 -0.31
C TYR A 170 9.22 -14.39 -1.38
N PRO A 171 10.50 -14.04 -1.25
CA PRO A 171 11.18 -13.21 -2.24
C PRO A 171 11.08 -13.77 -3.66
N LEU A 172 11.16 -12.88 -4.66
CA LEU A 172 11.10 -13.21 -6.08
C LEU A 172 9.78 -13.89 -6.52
N SER A 173 8.70 -13.64 -5.78
CA SER A 173 7.40 -14.21 -6.10
C SER A 173 6.62 -13.35 -7.08
N SER A 174 5.89 -14.02 -8.00
CA SER A 174 4.84 -13.41 -8.79
C SER A 174 3.49 -13.90 -8.25
N VAL A 175 2.80 -13.04 -7.50
CA VAL A 175 1.56 -13.39 -6.80
C VAL A 175 0.36 -12.94 -7.63
N ARG A 176 -0.63 -13.83 -7.78
CA ARG A 176 -1.91 -13.52 -8.44
C ARG A 176 -3.06 -14.15 -7.66
N GLY A 177 -4.18 -13.45 -7.57
CA GLY A 177 -5.39 -13.90 -6.88
C GLY A 177 -5.32 -13.71 -5.37
N CYS A 178 -6.01 -14.55 -4.64
CA CYS A 178 -6.11 -14.49 -3.19
C CYS A 178 -5.08 -15.39 -2.52
N VAL A 179 -4.49 -14.88 -1.45
CA VAL A 179 -3.67 -15.65 -0.50
C VAL A 179 -4.37 -15.57 0.85
N ASP A 180 -4.68 -16.71 1.44
CA ASP A 180 -5.39 -16.78 2.70
C ASP A 180 -4.59 -16.18 3.85
N GLU A 181 -5.29 -15.81 4.91
CA GLU A 181 -4.64 -15.34 6.13
C GLU A 181 -3.77 -16.44 6.77
N ASN A 182 -2.74 -16.02 7.50
CA ASN A 182 -1.81 -16.91 8.21
C ASN A 182 -1.08 -17.91 7.28
N SER A 183 -0.85 -17.52 6.03
CA SER A 183 -0.27 -18.38 5.00
C SER A 183 1.14 -17.97 4.61
N ILE A 184 1.89 -18.92 4.05
CA ILE A 184 3.18 -18.67 3.40
C ILE A 184 3.06 -18.99 1.92
N TYR A 185 3.15 -17.96 1.08
CA TYR A 185 3.24 -18.12 -0.36
C TYR A 185 4.70 -18.33 -0.77
N LYS A 186 5.07 -19.55 -1.15
CA LYS A 186 6.45 -19.90 -1.54
C LYS A 186 6.70 -19.72 -3.02
N LYS A 187 5.75 -20.15 -3.84
CA LYS A 187 5.73 -20.00 -5.29
C LYS A 187 4.30 -20.20 -5.78
N GLN A 188 4.02 -19.88 -7.03
CA GLN A 188 2.70 -20.09 -7.59
C GLN A 188 2.27 -21.56 -7.43
N GLY A 189 1.11 -21.78 -6.81
CA GLY A 189 0.57 -23.12 -6.54
C GLY A 189 1.15 -23.83 -5.32
N GLU A 190 2.05 -23.18 -4.55
CA GLU A 190 2.55 -23.74 -3.30
C GLU A 190 2.30 -22.74 -2.14
N ILE A 191 1.15 -22.91 -1.50
CA ILE A 191 0.73 -22.14 -0.34
C ILE A 191 0.63 -23.11 0.84
N VAL A 192 1.24 -22.75 1.96
CA VAL A 192 1.20 -23.56 3.19
C VAL A 192 0.78 -22.71 4.37
N GLU A 193 0.17 -23.37 5.35
CA GLU A 193 -0.23 -22.72 6.61
C GLU A 193 1.01 -22.21 7.37
N LYS A 194 0.92 -21.02 7.93
CA LYS A 194 1.95 -20.43 8.78
C LYS A 194 1.88 -21.03 10.18
N ARG A 195 2.87 -21.83 10.56
CA ARG A 195 2.97 -22.40 11.91
C ARG A 195 3.78 -21.49 12.83
N GLY A 196 3.34 -21.38 14.08
CA GLY A 196 4.08 -20.69 15.15
C GLY A 196 4.13 -19.16 15.02
N VAL A 197 3.00 -18.53 15.14
CA VAL A 197 2.95 -17.06 15.29
C VAL A 197 3.35 -16.71 16.72
N GLN A 198 4.62 -16.39 16.96
CA GLN A 198 4.97 -15.59 18.13
C GLN A 198 4.50 -14.15 17.86
N GLU A 199 3.60 -13.64 18.68
CA GLU A 199 3.29 -12.21 18.70
C GLU A 199 4.54 -11.48 19.19
N ILE A 200 5.28 -10.91 18.26
CA ILE A 200 6.31 -9.92 18.58
C ILE A 200 5.56 -8.60 18.75
N GLU A 201 5.52 -8.12 20.00
CA GLU A 201 4.94 -6.84 20.39
C GLU A 201 5.64 -5.64 19.72
#